data_3518747e3efe38d06f7385f963e32eb8
#
_entry.id   3518747e3efe38d06f7385f963e32eb8
#
_cell.length_a   1.000
_cell.length_b   1.000
_cell.length_c   1.000
_cell.angle_alpha   90.00
_cell.angle_beta   90.00
_cell.angle_gamma   90.00
#
_symmetry.space_group_name_H-M   'P 1'
#
loop_
_entity.id
_entity.type
_entity.pdbx_description
1 polymer ?
#
loop_
_entity_poly.entity_id
_entity_poly.type
_entity_poly.pdbx_seq_one_letter_code
_entity_poly.pdbx_strand_id
1 'polypeptide(L)'
;VAYWRRLLGLAALGFAVVVALGRLSGLEPENPHSREAEAVFTPLKVTKLADDTLVDALIELPLADQLIRAGWDHEILTVDLALSPSAAHPQSWWQDASTMVELAFGRLSNVRQLLLRLYREDGGKRTLLVTADTRRSDWTDGQLGALEPNAGTGFPAWAPKLRLSWTADGKRWIENITIE
;
A
#
# COMPACT_ATOMS: atom_id res chain seq x y z
N VAL A 1 42.34 -5.26 62.04
CA VAL A 1 42.50 -6.27 60.95
C VAL A 1 41.21 -7.15 60.76
N ALA A 2 40.42 -7.37 61.81
CA ALA A 2 39.20 -8.25 61.76
C ALA A 2 38.03 -7.65 60.94
N TYR A 3 37.88 -6.35 60.91
CA TYR A 3 36.76 -5.69 60.18
C TYR A 3 36.96 -5.74 58.67
N TRP A 4 38.13 -5.68 58.15
CA TRP A 4 38.39 -5.69 56.71
C TRP A 4 38.13 -7.06 56.10
N ARG A 5 38.39 -8.13 56.83
CA ARG A 5 38.04 -9.51 56.40
C ARG A 5 36.50 -9.72 56.32
N ARG A 6 35.75 -9.08 57.21
CA ARG A 6 34.26 -9.12 57.16
C ARG A 6 33.71 -8.29 56.03
N LEU A 7 34.29 -7.12 55.72
CA LEU A 7 33.90 -6.30 54.57
C LEU A 7 34.20 -6.99 53.24
N LEU A 8 35.36 -7.66 53.10
CA LEU A 8 35.66 -8.44 51.92
C LEU A 8 34.72 -9.63 51.71
N GLY A 9 34.31 -10.28 52.82
CA GLY A 9 33.32 -11.37 52.74
C GLY A 9 31.95 -10.90 52.28
N LEU A 10 31.50 -9.75 52.75
CA LEU A 10 30.22 -9.14 52.33
C LEU A 10 30.26 -8.67 50.87
N ALA A 11 31.39 -8.10 50.40
CA ALA A 11 31.57 -7.68 49.04
C ALA A 11 31.61 -8.89 48.06
N ALA A 12 32.26 -9.98 48.46
CA ALA A 12 32.28 -11.22 47.66
C ALA A 12 30.91 -11.86 47.58
N LEU A 13 30.15 -11.85 48.66
CA LEU A 13 28.78 -12.37 48.65
C LEU A 13 27.84 -11.53 47.74
N GLY A 14 27.96 -10.20 47.83
CA GLY A 14 27.18 -9.30 46.92
C GLY A 14 27.51 -9.52 45.46
N PHE A 15 28.79 -9.69 45.11
CA PHE A 15 29.23 -9.97 43.76
C PHE A 15 28.70 -11.33 43.27
N ALA A 16 28.74 -12.36 44.13
CA ALA A 16 28.21 -13.69 43.75
C ALA A 16 26.69 -13.67 43.47
N VAL A 17 25.93 -12.88 44.26
CA VAL A 17 24.48 -12.71 44.02
C VAL A 17 24.21 -11.98 42.71
N VAL A 18 24.97 -10.94 42.39
CA VAL A 18 24.81 -10.21 41.09
C VAL A 18 25.12 -11.11 39.90
N VAL A 19 26.19 -11.91 40.01
CA VAL A 19 26.55 -12.87 38.93
C VAL A 19 25.49 -13.97 38.81
N ALA A 20 24.94 -14.47 39.92
CA ALA A 20 23.89 -15.47 39.91
C ALA A 20 22.60 -14.94 39.27
N LEU A 21 22.19 -13.70 39.60
CA LEU A 21 21.04 -13.04 38.99
C LEU A 21 21.27 -12.72 37.52
N GLY A 22 22.48 -12.32 37.13
CA GLY A 22 22.81 -12.08 35.73
C GLY A 22 22.77 -13.36 34.87
N ARG A 23 23.08 -14.51 35.46
CA ARG A 23 22.95 -15.81 34.79
C ARG A 23 21.50 -16.31 34.69
N LEU A 24 20.66 -15.97 35.67
CA LEU A 24 19.24 -16.28 35.62
C LEU A 24 18.47 -15.44 34.59
N SER A 25 18.90 -14.20 34.33
CA SER A 25 18.31 -13.36 33.28
C SER A 25 18.58 -13.89 31.86
N GLY A 26 19.56 -14.77 31.70
CA GLY A 26 19.83 -15.47 30.42
C GLY A 26 19.03 -16.76 30.24
N LEU A 27 18.19 -17.13 31.21
CA LEU A 27 17.28 -18.27 31.17
C LEU A 27 15.81 -17.82 31.05
N GLU A 28 15.57 -16.65 30.41
CA GLU A 28 14.20 -16.32 30.01
C GLU A 28 13.71 -17.47 29.11
N PRO A 29 12.65 -18.18 29.50
CA PRO A 29 12.03 -19.12 28.61
C PRO A 29 11.63 -18.32 27.36
N GLU A 30 12.12 -18.71 26.16
CA GLU A 30 11.63 -18.21 24.90
C GLU A 30 10.12 -18.16 24.96
N ASN A 31 9.59 -16.96 25.09
CA ASN A 31 8.16 -16.75 25.20
C ASN A 31 7.56 -17.26 23.88
N PRO A 32 6.76 -18.32 23.86
CA PRO A 32 6.18 -18.82 22.61
C PRO A 32 5.33 -17.76 21.91
N HIS A 33 4.89 -16.73 22.65
CA HIS A 33 4.17 -15.58 22.12
C HIS A 33 5.03 -14.62 21.29
N SER A 34 6.37 -14.62 21.43
CA SER A 34 7.24 -13.81 20.57
C SER A 34 7.35 -14.38 19.15
N ARG A 35 7.22 -15.70 19.00
CA ARG A 35 7.20 -16.33 17.66
C ARG A 35 5.85 -16.16 16.95
N GLU A 36 4.75 -16.08 17.71
CA GLU A 36 3.45 -15.76 17.12
C GLU A 36 3.32 -14.29 16.71
N ALA A 37 3.97 -13.35 17.44
CA ALA A 37 3.96 -11.94 17.09
C ALA A 37 4.79 -11.64 15.81
N GLU A 38 5.86 -12.39 15.55
CA GLU A 38 6.66 -12.23 14.33
C GLU A 38 6.00 -12.90 13.11
N ALA A 39 5.17 -13.92 13.33
CA ALA A 39 4.40 -14.56 12.27
C ALA A 39 3.14 -13.78 11.85
N VAL A 40 2.67 -12.86 12.70
CA VAL A 40 1.47 -12.02 12.42
C VAL A 40 1.76 -10.91 11.41
N PHE A 41 3.03 -10.52 11.19
CA PHE A 41 3.43 -9.49 10.25
C PHE A 41 3.98 -10.00 8.91
N THR A 42 3.77 -11.26 8.56
CA THR A 42 3.93 -11.67 7.17
C THR A 42 2.71 -11.12 6.43
N PRO A 43 2.82 -10.13 5.53
CA PRO A 43 1.67 -9.61 4.82
C PRO A 43 1.02 -10.78 4.09
N LEU A 44 -0.21 -11.12 4.47
CA LEU A 44 -1.02 -12.12 3.80
C LEU A 44 -1.20 -11.62 2.36
N LYS A 45 -0.49 -12.23 1.40
CA LYS A 45 -0.64 -11.89 0.00
C LYS A 45 -2.09 -12.18 -0.41
N VAL A 46 -2.91 -11.13 -0.37
CA VAL A 46 -4.32 -11.22 -0.73
C VAL A 46 -4.41 -11.62 -2.21
N THR A 47 -5.00 -12.78 -2.47
CA THR A 47 -5.20 -13.30 -3.84
C THR A 47 -6.67 -13.30 -4.24
N LYS A 48 -7.58 -13.14 -3.26
CA LYS A 48 -9.02 -12.99 -3.46
C LYS A 48 -9.51 -11.83 -2.63
N LEU A 49 -10.28 -10.96 -3.24
CA LEU A 49 -10.89 -9.83 -2.59
C LEU A 49 -12.18 -10.27 -1.88
N ALA A 50 -12.36 -9.79 -0.67
CA ALA A 50 -13.57 -9.89 0.13
C ALA A 50 -13.69 -8.60 0.97
N ASP A 51 -14.82 -8.35 1.61
CA ASP A 51 -15.03 -7.11 2.36
C ASP A 51 -14.01 -6.90 3.48
N ASP A 52 -13.61 -7.98 4.14
CA ASP A 52 -12.63 -7.99 5.22
C ASP A 52 -11.16 -7.87 4.75
N THR A 53 -10.86 -8.19 3.47
CA THR A 53 -9.50 -8.14 2.90
C THR A 53 -9.29 -6.94 1.97
N LEU A 54 -10.33 -6.13 1.71
CA LEU A 54 -10.26 -4.98 0.82
C LEU A 54 -9.22 -3.95 1.27
N VAL A 55 -9.20 -3.64 2.56
CA VAL A 55 -8.25 -2.66 3.13
C VAL A 55 -6.82 -3.19 3.03
N ASP A 56 -6.60 -4.45 3.39
CA ASP A 56 -5.27 -5.07 3.35
C ASP A 56 -4.70 -5.13 1.93
N ALA A 57 -5.57 -5.36 0.93
CA ALA A 57 -5.16 -5.37 -0.47
C ALA A 57 -4.70 -4.00 -0.99
N LEU A 58 -5.21 -2.91 -0.42
CA LEU A 58 -5.02 -1.54 -0.92
C LEU A 58 -3.99 -0.74 -0.12
N ILE A 59 -3.83 -1.02 1.20
CA ILE A 59 -3.00 -0.20 2.09
C ILE A 59 -1.49 -0.25 1.74
N GLU A 60 -1.04 -1.33 1.12
CA GLU A 60 0.37 -1.53 0.75
C GLU A 60 0.71 -0.98 -0.65
N LEU A 61 -0.29 -0.46 -1.38
CA LEU A 61 -0.05 0.02 -2.73
C LEU A 61 0.70 1.35 -2.72
N PRO A 62 1.77 1.47 -3.53
CA PRO A 62 2.53 2.71 -3.68
C PRO A 62 1.77 3.69 -4.59
N LEU A 63 0.62 4.19 -4.12
CA LEU A 63 -0.18 5.16 -4.86
C LEU A 63 0.44 6.56 -4.72
N ALA A 64 0.50 7.30 -5.82
CA ALA A 64 0.95 8.69 -5.85
C ALA A 64 -0.17 9.63 -5.38
N ASP A 65 -1.42 9.30 -5.74
CA ASP A 65 -2.62 10.03 -5.36
C ASP A 65 -3.25 9.44 -4.10
N GLN A 66 -4.07 10.22 -3.43
CA GLN A 66 -4.68 9.81 -2.17
C GLN A 66 -5.88 8.89 -2.43
N LEU A 67 -5.88 7.70 -1.83
CA LEU A 67 -7.05 6.84 -1.78
C LEU A 67 -8.11 7.45 -0.86
N ILE A 68 -9.30 7.79 -1.39
CA ILE A 68 -10.40 8.38 -0.62
C ILE A 68 -11.57 7.43 -0.40
N ARG A 69 -11.71 6.46 -1.28
CA ARG A 69 -12.75 5.44 -1.16
C ARG A 69 -12.38 4.19 -1.94
N ALA A 70 -12.70 3.05 -1.38
CA ALA A 70 -12.72 1.78 -2.09
C ALA A 70 -14.02 1.04 -1.81
N GLY A 71 -14.45 0.22 -2.74
CA GLY A 71 -15.63 -0.62 -2.61
C GLY A 71 -15.49 -1.89 -3.44
N TRP A 72 -16.00 -2.97 -2.91
CA TRP A 72 -16.05 -4.27 -3.55
C TRP A 72 -17.49 -4.74 -3.65
N ASP A 73 -17.96 -5.08 -4.83
CA ASP A 73 -19.29 -5.63 -5.04
C ASP A 73 -19.33 -6.48 -6.31
N HIS A 74 -19.82 -7.72 -6.21
CA HIS A 74 -20.05 -8.62 -7.35
C HIS A 74 -18.91 -8.65 -8.38
N GLU A 75 -17.67 -8.91 -7.94
CA GLU A 75 -16.48 -8.97 -8.79
C GLU A 75 -16.06 -7.60 -9.39
N ILE A 76 -16.65 -6.50 -8.94
CA ILE A 76 -16.34 -5.13 -9.34
C ILE A 76 -15.57 -4.44 -8.21
N LEU A 77 -14.34 -4.02 -8.49
CA LEU A 77 -13.56 -3.17 -7.61
C LEU A 77 -13.73 -1.71 -8.04
N THR A 78 -14.24 -0.89 -7.14
CA THR A 78 -14.38 0.56 -7.34
C THR A 78 -13.39 1.29 -6.46
N VAL A 79 -12.63 2.22 -7.04
CA VAL A 79 -11.62 3.01 -6.32
C VAL A 79 -11.71 4.47 -6.71
N ASP A 80 -11.80 5.32 -5.69
CA ASP A 80 -11.80 6.77 -5.81
C ASP A 80 -10.48 7.33 -5.28
N LEU A 81 -9.79 8.08 -6.12
CA LEU A 81 -8.53 8.74 -5.80
C LEU A 81 -8.73 10.27 -5.81
N ALA A 82 -8.01 10.96 -4.96
CA ALA A 82 -7.90 12.42 -5.00
C ALA A 82 -6.48 12.82 -5.37
N LEU A 83 -6.36 13.78 -6.28
CA LEU A 83 -5.06 14.35 -6.64
C LEU A 83 -4.33 14.79 -5.39
N SER A 84 -3.13 14.27 -5.20
CA SER A 84 -2.22 14.77 -4.18
C SER A 84 -1.65 16.10 -4.61
N PRO A 85 -1.55 17.10 -3.72
CA PRO A 85 -0.93 18.39 -4.04
C PRO A 85 0.52 18.27 -4.54
N SER A 86 1.23 17.21 -4.09
CA SER A 86 2.60 16.90 -4.51
C SER A 86 2.69 16.13 -5.82
N ALA A 87 1.59 15.55 -6.30
CA ALA A 87 1.52 14.68 -7.48
C ALA A 87 0.53 15.22 -8.53
N ALA A 88 0.42 16.55 -8.65
CA ALA A 88 -0.55 17.22 -9.53
C ALA A 88 -0.32 16.99 -11.05
N HIS A 89 0.57 16.07 -11.43
CA HIS A 89 0.89 15.77 -12.83
C HIS A 89 0.11 14.56 -13.35
N PRO A 90 -0.28 14.52 -14.64
CA PRO A 90 -0.97 13.37 -15.24
C PRO A 90 -0.21 12.06 -15.13
N GLN A 91 1.11 12.11 -14.94
CA GLN A 91 1.93 10.90 -14.75
C GLN A 91 1.57 10.15 -13.48
N SER A 92 1.19 10.84 -12.39
CA SER A 92 0.74 10.17 -11.16
C SER A 92 -0.51 9.33 -11.40
N TRP A 93 -1.47 9.87 -12.16
CA TRP A 93 -2.66 9.13 -12.56
C TRP A 93 -2.32 7.86 -13.36
N TRP A 94 -1.39 7.91 -14.32
CA TRP A 94 -1.00 6.74 -15.09
C TRP A 94 -0.28 5.70 -14.22
N GLN A 95 0.55 6.15 -13.29
CA GLN A 95 1.21 5.27 -12.33
C GLN A 95 0.17 4.56 -11.44
N ASP A 96 -0.78 5.29 -10.89
CA ASP A 96 -1.82 4.73 -10.03
C ASP A 96 -2.76 3.81 -10.80
N ALA A 97 -3.15 4.20 -12.03
CA ALA A 97 -3.97 3.36 -12.89
C ALA A 97 -3.28 2.04 -13.25
N SER A 98 -1.97 2.06 -13.57
CA SER A 98 -1.21 0.84 -13.83
C SER A 98 -1.11 -0.06 -12.60
N THR A 99 -0.83 0.53 -11.42
CA THR A 99 -0.77 -0.18 -10.14
C THR A 99 -2.11 -0.84 -9.80
N MET A 100 -3.22 -0.13 -10.03
CA MET A 100 -4.56 -0.64 -9.77
C MET A 100 -4.97 -1.76 -10.74
N VAL A 101 -4.60 -1.66 -12.02
CA VAL A 101 -4.85 -2.72 -13.02
C VAL A 101 -4.02 -3.96 -12.69
N GLU A 102 -2.75 -3.80 -12.31
CA GLU A 102 -1.90 -4.91 -11.89
C GLU A 102 -2.47 -5.60 -10.64
N LEU A 103 -2.89 -4.83 -9.63
CA LEU A 103 -3.57 -5.39 -8.47
C LEU A 103 -4.82 -6.17 -8.89
N ALA A 104 -5.74 -5.51 -9.60
CA ALA A 104 -7.07 -6.06 -9.90
C ALA A 104 -7.00 -7.31 -10.77
N PHE A 105 -6.12 -7.32 -11.77
CA PHE A 105 -6.12 -8.38 -12.78
C PHE A 105 -4.86 -9.25 -12.77
N GLY A 106 -3.75 -8.77 -12.23
CA GLY A 106 -2.51 -9.54 -12.08
C GLY A 106 -2.43 -10.30 -10.76
N ARG A 107 -2.90 -9.70 -9.66
CA ARG A 107 -2.76 -10.26 -8.30
C ARG A 107 -4.04 -10.87 -7.76
N LEU A 108 -5.19 -10.25 -8.01
CA LEU A 108 -6.49 -10.72 -7.51
C LEU A 108 -7.18 -11.61 -8.55
N SER A 109 -7.68 -12.78 -8.10
CA SER A 109 -8.25 -13.78 -9.00
C SER A 109 -9.76 -13.61 -9.25
N ASN A 110 -10.44 -12.85 -8.40
CA ASN A 110 -11.91 -12.70 -8.44
C ASN A 110 -12.38 -11.30 -8.85
N VAL A 111 -11.49 -10.40 -9.25
CA VAL A 111 -11.88 -9.11 -9.83
C VAL A 111 -12.06 -9.27 -11.33
N ARG A 112 -13.23 -8.90 -11.84
CA ARG A 112 -13.55 -8.90 -13.27
C ARG A 112 -13.66 -7.53 -13.89
N GLN A 113 -14.00 -6.53 -13.08
CA GLN A 113 -14.10 -5.14 -13.52
C GLN A 113 -13.46 -4.22 -12.50
N LEU A 114 -12.75 -3.22 -13.00
CA LEU A 114 -12.13 -2.15 -12.21
C LEU A 114 -12.72 -0.81 -12.66
N LEU A 115 -13.29 -0.08 -11.72
CA LEU A 115 -13.78 1.29 -11.88
C LEU A 115 -12.87 2.23 -11.09
N LEU A 116 -12.18 3.14 -11.79
CA LEU A 116 -11.35 4.17 -11.15
C LEU A 116 -11.97 5.53 -11.37
N ARG A 117 -11.91 6.39 -10.35
CA ARG A 117 -12.34 7.78 -10.43
C ARG A 117 -11.27 8.67 -9.81
N LEU A 118 -10.87 9.70 -10.52
CA LEU A 118 -9.92 10.69 -10.02
C LEU A 118 -10.66 12.00 -9.76
N TYR A 119 -10.45 12.54 -8.58
CA TYR A 119 -11.03 13.80 -8.13
C TYR A 119 -9.94 14.82 -7.84
N ARG A 120 -10.27 16.09 -8.02
CA ARG A 120 -9.53 17.20 -7.44
C ARG A 120 -10.29 17.72 -6.24
N GLU A 121 -9.60 17.89 -5.13
CA GLU A 121 -10.13 18.56 -3.93
C GLU A 121 -9.65 20.00 -3.89
N ASP A 122 -10.58 20.93 -3.77
CA ASP A 122 -10.30 22.35 -3.63
C ASP A 122 -11.29 22.96 -2.64
N GLY A 123 -10.77 23.51 -1.52
CA GLY A 123 -11.60 24.14 -0.50
C GLY A 123 -12.73 23.28 0.06
N GLY A 124 -12.54 21.95 0.17
CA GLY A 124 -13.55 21.00 0.62
C GLY A 124 -14.56 20.58 -0.46
N LYS A 125 -14.41 21.08 -1.68
CA LYS A 125 -15.20 20.65 -2.84
C LYS A 125 -14.46 19.61 -3.64
N ARG A 126 -15.11 18.48 -3.96
CA ARG A 126 -14.61 17.45 -4.85
C ARG A 126 -15.11 17.63 -6.26
N THR A 127 -14.21 17.70 -7.22
CA THR A 127 -14.54 17.80 -8.65
C THR A 127 -14.00 16.56 -9.36
N LEU A 128 -14.86 15.80 -10.02
CA LEU A 128 -14.47 14.64 -10.81
C LEU A 128 -13.70 15.10 -12.05
N LEU A 129 -12.53 14.52 -12.30
CA LEU A 129 -11.70 14.77 -13.46
C LEU A 129 -11.85 13.71 -14.53
N VAL A 130 -11.70 12.45 -14.16
CA VAL A 130 -11.72 11.31 -15.08
C VAL A 130 -12.31 10.08 -14.40
N THR A 131 -12.98 9.25 -15.20
CA THR A 131 -13.34 7.89 -14.82
C THR A 131 -12.69 6.92 -15.78
N ALA A 132 -12.30 5.75 -15.26
CA ALA A 132 -11.84 4.61 -16.05
C ALA A 132 -12.73 3.41 -15.74
N ASP A 133 -13.12 2.68 -16.78
CA ASP A 133 -13.85 1.41 -16.71
C ASP A 133 -13.09 0.38 -17.53
N THR A 134 -12.49 -0.61 -16.87
CA THR A 134 -11.73 -1.65 -17.56
C THR A 134 -12.09 -3.03 -17.02
N ARG A 135 -12.00 -4.04 -17.87
CA ARG A 135 -12.36 -5.42 -17.55
C ARG A 135 -11.17 -6.35 -17.73
N ARG A 136 -11.13 -7.41 -16.92
CA ARG A 136 -10.09 -8.43 -17.04
C ARG A 136 -9.95 -8.99 -18.46
N SER A 137 -11.08 -9.16 -19.18
CA SER A 137 -11.11 -9.66 -20.57
C SER A 137 -10.38 -8.74 -21.58
N ASP A 138 -10.12 -7.49 -21.22
CA ASP A 138 -9.43 -6.53 -22.09
C ASP A 138 -7.90 -6.70 -22.04
N TRP A 139 -7.39 -7.52 -21.10
CA TRP A 139 -5.97 -7.68 -20.79
C TRP A 139 -5.50 -9.11 -20.99
N THR A 140 -4.31 -9.27 -21.55
CA THR A 140 -3.57 -10.54 -21.55
C THR A 140 -2.53 -10.56 -20.45
N ASP A 141 -2.12 -11.74 -19.99
CA ASP A 141 -1.11 -11.86 -18.92
C ASP A 141 0.21 -11.18 -19.29
N GLY A 142 0.63 -11.26 -20.57
CA GLY A 142 1.82 -10.56 -21.06
C GLY A 142 1.70 -9.04 -21.00
N GLN A 143 0.50 -8.48 -21.18
CA GLN A 143 0.26 -7.04 -21.07
C GLN A 143 0.21 -6.58 -19.61
N LEU A 144 -0.30 -7.41 -18.72
CA LEU A 144 -0.29 -7.11 -17.28
C LEU A 144 1.14 -7.08 -16.70
N GLY A 145 2.01 -7.97 -17.18
CA GLY A 145 3.43 -7.99 -16.80
C GLY A 145 4.28 -6.86 -17.41
N ALA A 146 3.75 -6.16 -18.42
CA ALA A 146 4.42 -5.07 -19.14
C ALA A 146 3.76 -3.69 -18.89
N LEU A 147 2.94 -3.57 -17.83
CA LEU A 147 2.31 -2.30 -17.44
C LEU A 147 3.36 -1.37 -16.86
N GLU A 148 4.06 -0.64 -17.72
CA GLU A 148 4.91 0.45 -17.27
C GLU A 148 4.12 1.77 -17.26
N PRO A 149 4.20 2.54 -16.16
CA PRO A 149 3.76 3.92 -16.18
C PRO A 149 4.58 4.65 -17.25
N ASN A 150 3.90 5.31 -18.17
CA ASN A 150 4.59 6.01 -19.26
C ASN A 150 5.57 7.06 -18.70
N ALA A 151 6.85 6.91 -19.00
CA ALA A 151 7.89 7.88 -18.63
C ALA A 151 7.87 9.16 -19.48
N GLY A 152 6.95 9.25 -20.45
CA GLY A 152 6.85 10.39 -21.38
C GLY A 152 5.64 11.28 -21.12
N THR A 153 5.54 12.38 -21.86
CA THR A 153 4.45 13.38 -21.77
C THR A 153 3.14 12.94 -22.43
N GLY A 154 3.07 11.72 -22.99
CA GLY A 154 1.91 11.22 -23.71
C GLY A 154 1.05 10.22 -22.93
N PHE A 155 -0.03 9.76 -23.58
CA PHE A 155 -0.84 8.67 -23.06
C PHE A 155 -0.10 7.33 -23.23
N PRO A 156 -0.11 6.45 -22.20
CA PRO A 156 0.46 5.10 -22.35
C PRO A 156 -0.27 4.30 -23.45
N ALA A 157 0.44 3.41 -24.12
CA ALA A 157 -0.12 2.59 -25.19
C ALA A 157 -1.34 1.73 -24.75
N TRP A 158 -1.42 1.42 -23.46
CA TRP A 158 -2.53 0.66 -22.85
C TRP A 158 -3.72 1.54 -22.41
N ALA A 159 -3.59 2.88 -22.41
CA ALA A 159 -4.65 3.80 -21.99
C ALA A 159 -6.02 3.57 -22.66
N PRO A 160 -6.14 3.20 -23.95
CA PRO A 160 -7.44 2.93 -24.58
C PRO A 160 -8.23 1.79 -23.91
N LYS A 161 -7.55 0.86 -23.24
CA LYS A 161 -8.20 -0.25 -22.51
C LYS A 161 -8.92 0.18 -21.27
N LEU A 162 -8.60 1.36 -20.72
CA LEU A 162 -9.26 1.93 -19.57
C LEU A 162 -10.63 2.55 -19.89
N ARG A 163 -11.01 2.68 -21.15
CA ARG A 163 -12.28 3.33 -21.57
C ARG A 163 -12.54 4.64 -20.81
N LEU A 164 -11.56 5.54 -20.89
CA LEU A 164 -11.56 6.79 -20.11
C LEU A 164 -12.72 7.71 -20.52
N SER A 165 -13.38 8.27 -19.50
CA SER A 165 -14.34 9.34 -19.67
C SER A 165 -13.87 10.59 -18.92
N TRP A 166 -13.49 11.63 -19.67
CA TRP A 166 -13.00 12.88 -19.14
C TRP A 166 -14.13 13.88 -18.96
N THR A 167 -14.19 14.50 -17.79
CA THR A 167 -15.08 15.65 -17.58
C THR A 167 -14.50 16.91 -18.25
N ALA A 168 -15.26 18.00 -18.30
CA ALA A 168 -14.75 19.27 -18.80
C ALA A 168 -13.57 19.79 -17.97
N ASP A 169 -13.61 19.59 -16.65
CA ASP A 169 -12.51 19.97 -15.75
C ASP A 169 -11.30 19.06 -15.94
N GLY A 170 -11.52 17.77 -16.17
CA GLY A 170 -10.46 16.81 -16.45
C GLY A 170 -9.73 17.10 -17.78
N LYS A 171 -10.47 17.46 -18.82
CA LYS A 171 -9.86 17.88 -20.10
C LYS A 171 -8.98 19.10 -19.92
N ARG A 172 -9.47 20.14 -19.24
CA ARG A 172 -8.68 21.33 -18.93
C ARG A 172 -7.44 21.02 -18.09
N TRP A 173 -7.57 20.10 -17.15
CA TRP A 173 -6.45 19.69 -16.31
C TRP A 173 -5.34 19.01 -17.13
N ILE A 174 -5.68 18.08 -18.03
CA ILE A 174 -4.67 17.37 -18.81
C ILE A 174 -4.06 18.24 -19.91
N GLU A 175 -4.82 19.16 -20.51
CA GLU A 175 -4.35 20.09 -21.54
C GLU A 175 -3.39 21.14 -20.99
N ASN A 176 -3.64 21.69 -19.82
CA ASN A 176 -2.79 22.73 -19.20
C ASN A 176 -1.38 22.23 -18.87
N ILE A 177 -1.18 20.93 -18.73
CA ILE A 177 0.11 20.34 -18.37
C ILE A 177 0.89 19.89 -19.62
N THR A 178 0.24 19.77 -20.76
CA THR A 178 0.89 19.41 -22.04
C THR A 178 1.60 20.64 -22.68
N ILE A 179 1.39 21.85 -22.13
CA ILE A 179 1.89 23.11 -22.68
C ILE A 179 3.15 23.63 -21.95
N GLU A 180 3.54 23.05 -20.81
CA GLU A 180 4.80 23.33 -20.10
C GLU A 180 5.90 22.31 -20.48
#